data_26fb8d156dd169da2332cd65c323b2db
#
_entry.id   26fb8d156dd169da2332cd65c323b2db
#
_cell.length_a   1.000
_cell.length_b   1.000
_cell.length_c   1.000
_cell.angle_alpha   90.00
_cell.angle_beta   90.00
_cell.angle_gamma   90.00
#
_symmetry.space_group_name_H-M   'P 1'
#
loop_
_entity.id
_entity.type
_entity.pdbx_description
1 polymer ?
#
loop_
_entity_poly.entity_id
_entity_poly.type
_entity_poly.pdbx_seq_one_letter_code
_entity_poly.pdbx_strand_id
1 'polypeptide(L)'
;MKRFILSGILWAALLSLSSCNDDETFSTSRADRLAFSAETVSLDTLFSNTSSATHQFWVYNPNRSGLRFANIRLARGNQTGFRVNVNGWPLNGNNGFQAGNMMLYRGDSLRVFVEATARRNVGDGPQEFTDELVFTLESGVEQRVKLRAWSWNATRYDFMDIKRDTTLDSPSRPIVISRGIKVHEGATLTVEAGTTLYFDHAAGIDVHGRLIIGGAPDKEVVLRGSRLDRMFDYLPYDRVSGQWQGLHFYGSSLQNRLAYADVHGCQDGIVCDSSDVNVEKLRLEQVTVHNCQGDGVRLVNCKATLVNCQLTNSLGNCLSVDGGTVAVNACTMAQFYPFDGNRGAALHIASSRPLRSLKVENSLVTGYASEQIEFVKDEKNTLAYHFDHCLLRTPKVQSADSLNYTNVTYEQPSDTVSMGTKLFVKVDGDRQDYDFHLSKPSAARNKGNAARMPLVDRDGKRRSGATDLGAFAYP
;
A
#
# COMPACT_ATOMS: atom_id res chain seq x y z
N MET A 1 14.58 76.52 -17.61
CA MET A 1 14.59 75.06 -17.69
C MET A 1 14.26 74.34 -16.37
N LYS A 2 14.84 74.66 -15.20
CA LYS A 2 14.55 73.93 -13.92
C LYS A 2 13.08 73.99 -13.46
N ARG A 3 12.34 75.12 -13.75
CA ARG A 3 10.91 75.23 -13.37
C ARG A 3 9.98 74.34 -14.22
N PHE A 4 10.30 74.12 -15.49
CA PHE A 4 9.50 73.21 -16.35
C PHE A 4 9.71 71.72 -16.04
N ILE A 5 10.92 71.36 -15.59
CA ILE A 5 11.22 69.99 -15.19
C ILE A 5 10.49 69.64 -13.89
N LEU A 6 10.42 70.58 -12.92
CA LEU A 6 9.70 70.36 -11.67
C LEU A 6 8.18 70.22 -11.89
N SER A 7 7.58 70.98 -12.80
CA SER A 7 6.17 70.87 -13.18
C SER A 7 5.87 69.57 -13.87
N GLY A 8 6.76 69.08 -14.75
CA GLY A 8 6.57 67.75 -15.42
C GLY A 8 6.64 66.58 -14.47
N ILE A 9 7.53 66.59 -13.47
CA ILE A 9 7.65 65.59 -12.44
C ILE A 9 6.41 65.57 -11.52
N LEU A 10 5.87 66.76 -11.18
CA LEU A 10 4.68 66.85 -10.34
C LEU A 10 3.42 66.33 -11.07
N TRP A 11 3.30 66.55 -12.39
CA TRP A 11 2.22 66.00 -13.20
C TRP A 11 2.36 64.52 -13.43
N ALA A 12 3.57 63.96 -13.60
CA ALA A 12 3.82 62.53 -13.66
C ALA A 12 3.53 61.84 -12.32
N ALA A 13 3.83 62.48 -11.18
CA ALA A 13 3.51 61.95 -9.85
C ALA A 13 2.00 62.02 -9.54
N LEU A 14 1.26 63.01 -10.07
CA LEU A 14 -0.20 63.06 -9.94
C LEU A 14 -0.93 62.00 -10.80
N LEU A 15 -0.35 61.65 -11.95
CA LEU A 15 -0.90 60.57 -12.80
C LEU A 15 -0.65 59.16 -12.24
N SER A 16 0.36 58.98 -11.37
CA SER A 16 0.64 57.73 -10.70
C SER A 16 -0.23 57.47 -9.45
N LEU A 17 -0.99 58.46 -8.98
CA LEU A 17 -1.90 58.34 -7.83
C LEU A 17 -3.35 58.02 -8.24
N SER A 18 -3.65 57.92 -9.54
CA SER A 18 -4.96 57.52 -10.04
C SER A 18 -5.07 55.98 -10.31
N SER A 19 -4.10 55.20 -9.80
CA SER A 19 -4.11 53.75 -9.90
C SER A 19 -4.74 53.13 -8.67
N CYS A 20 -5.76 52.37 -8.89
CA CYS A 20 -6.45 51.44 -7.98
C CYS A 20 -7.47 52.07 -7.02
N ASN A 21 -8.53 52.67 -7.57
CA ASN A 21 -9.86 52.46 -7.04
C ASN A 21 -10.63 51.63 -8.09
N ASP A 22 -10.30 50.37 -8.26
CA ASP A 22 -11.25 49.43 -8.80
C ASP A 22 -12.25 49.18 -7.67
N ASP A 23 -13.29 50.02 -7.59
CA ASP A 23 -14.45 49.76 -6.73
C ASP A 23 -15.03 48.41 -7.21
N GLU A 24 -14.76 47.35 -6.44
CA GLU A 24 -15.24 46.03 -6.73
C GLU A 24 -16.76 46.05 -6.79
N THR A 25 -17.31 45.82 -7.96
CA THR A 25 -18.75 45.72 -8.15
C THR A 25 -19.23 44.28 -7.96
N PHE A 26 -20.31 44.11 -7.19
CA PHE A 26 -20.91 42.81 -6.97
C PHE A 26 -22.14 42.64 -7.88
N SER A 27 -22.17 41.51 -8.59
CA SER A 27 -23.22 41.17 -9.52
C SER A 27 -24.45 40.64 -8.84
N THR A 28 -25.63 41.10 -9.27
CA THR A 28 -26.93 40.50 -8.96
C THR A 28 -27.54 39.76 -10.17
N SER A 29 -26.76 39.60 -11.25
CA SER A 29 -27.18 38.96 -12.48
C SER A 29 -27.37 37.44 -12.26
N ARG A 30 -28.53 36.94 -12.73
CA ARG A 30 -28.79 35.49 -12.74
C ARG A 30 -28.00 34.74 -13.85
N ALA A 31 -27.33 35.47 -14.74
CA ALA A 31 -26.45 34.86 -15.75
C ALA A 31 -25.09 34.44 -15.17
N ASP A 32 -24.63 35.11 -14.09
CA ASP A 32 -23.34 34.86 -13.49
C ASP A 32 -23.35 33.57 -12.66
N ARG A 33 -22.29 32.80 -12.82
CA ARG A 33 -22.15 31.45 -12.26
C ARG A 33 -20.78 31.28 -11.60
N LEU A 34 -20.74 30.41 -10.60
CA LEU A 34 -19.51 29.85 -10.09
C LEU A 34 -18.98 28.75 -11.02
N ALA A 35 -17.68 28.57 -11.05
CA ALA A 35 -17.04 27.38 -11.62
C ALA A 35 -16.44 26.54 -10.47
N PHE A 36 -16.45 25.23 -10.64
CA PHE A 36 -15.96 24.30 -9.62
C PHE A 36 -14.85 23.44 -10.20
N SER A 37 -13.79 23.18 -9.40
CA SER A 37 -12.74 22.22 -9.80
C SER A 37 -13.23 20.77 -9.78
N ALA A 38 -14.36 20.48 -9.12
CA ALA A 38 -15.01 19.18 -9.08
C ALA A 38 -16.53 19.34 -8.93
N GLU A 39 -17.31 18.63 -9.73
CA GLU A 39 -18.77 18.54 -9.60
C GLU A 39 -19.20 17.53 -8.52
N THR A 40 -18.31 16.57 -8.23
CA THR A 40 -18.49 15.56 -7.19
C THR A 40 -17.21 15.37 -6.41
N VAL A 41 -17.29 15.43 -5.09
CA VAL A 41 -16.20 15.09 -4.17
C VAL A 41 -16.46 13.69 -3.62
N SER A 42 -15.56 12.76 -3.93
CA SER A 42 -15.62 11.37 -3.45
C SER A 42 -14.58 11.16 -2.35
N LEU A 43 -15.03 10.65 -1.19
CA LEU A 43 -14.17 10.36 -0.05
C LEU A 43 -13.87 8.86 0.10
N ASP A 44 -14.05 8.11 -0.98
CA ASP A 44 -13.85 6.65 -1.05
C ASP A 44 -14.66 5.85 -0.01
N THR A 45 -14.19 4.66 0.36
CA THR A 45 -14.82 3.79 1.36
C THR A 45 -14.22 4.05 2.73
N LEU A 46 -15.05 4.13 3.75
CA LEU A 46 -14.67 4.32 5.15
C LEU A 46 -15.25 3.19 5.99
N PHE A 47 -14.51 2.70 6.95
CA PHE A 47 -15.12 1.87 7.98
C PHE A 47 -16.10 2.69 8.82
N SER A 48 -17.20 2.08 9.21
CA SER A 48 -18.20 2.75 10.07
C SER A 48 -17.56 3.27 11.35
N ASN A 49 -18.00 4.45 11.78
CA ASN A 49 -17.47 5.22 12.93
C ASN A 49 -16.00 5.66 12.77
N THR A 50 -15.50 5.74 11.52
CA THR A 50 -14.18 6.29 11.21
C THR A 50 -14.32 7.56 10.39
N SER A 51 -13.44 8.53 10.64
CA SER A 51 -13.35 9.76 9.84
C SER A 51 -12.50 9.52 8.59
N SER A 52 -12.88 10.19 7.50
CA SER A 52 -12.07 10.26 6.29
C SER A 52 -10.81 11.12 6.49
N ALA A 53 -9.88 11.03 5.56
CA ALA A 53 -8.96 12.12 5.29
C ALA A 53 -9.71 13.37 4.83
N THR A 54 -9.04 14.54 4.90
CA THR A 54 -9.58 15.80 4.40
C THR A 54 -9.37 15.88 2.89
N HIS A 55 -10.45 15.99 2.14
CA HIS A 55 -10.46 16.26 0.71
C HIS A 55 -10.70 17.75 0.47
N GLN A 56 -10.28 18.25 -0.69
CA GLN A 56 -10.43 19.67 -1.03
C GLN A 56 -10.84 19.85 -2.48
N PHE A 57 -11.58 20.96 -2.72
CA PHE A 57 -11.85 21.45 -4.05
C PHE A 57 -11.90 22.98 -4.05
N TRP A 58 -11.89 23.56 -5.25
CA TRP A 58 -11.90 25.01 -5.44
C TRP A 58 -13.21 25.46 -6.06
N VAL A 59 -13.65 26.66 -5.64
CA VAL A 59 -14.78 27.40 -6.20
C VAL A 59 -14.25 28.68 -6.76
N TYR A 60 -14.44 28.91 -8.05
CA TYR A 60 -13.91 30.04 -8.79
C TYR A 60 -15.00 31.03 -9.17
N ASN A 61 -14.67 32.31 -9.23
CA ASN A 61 -15.48 33.35 -9.84
C ASN A 61 -14.90 33.73 -11.22
N PRO A 62 -15.37 33.17 -12.33
CA PRO A 62 -14.90 33.50 -13.68
C PRO A 62 -15.55 34.78 -14.23
N ASN A 63 -16.45 35.42 -13.48
CA ASN A 63 -17.23 36.57 -13.94
C ASN A 63 -16.41 37.87 -13.85
N ARG A 64 -16.93 38.94 -14.49
CA ARG A 64 -16.28 40.25 -14.52
C ARG A 64 -16.50 41.06 -13.26
N SER A 65 -17.40 40.67 -12.38
CA SER A 65 -17.75 41.31 -11.13
C SER A 65 -17.65 40.32 -9.97
N GLY A 66 -17.46 40.81 -8.75
CA GLY A 66 -17.54 40.04 -7.55
C GLY A 66 -18.91 39.35 -7.37
N LEU A 67 -18.94 38.23 -6.64
CA LEU A 67 -20.17 37.53 -6.26
C LEU A 67 -20.32 37.55 -4.74
N ARG A 68 -21.53 37.69 -4.25
CA ARG A 68 -21.87 37.53 -2.85
C ARG A 68 -22.72 36.27 -2.66
N PHE A 69 -22.40 35.53 -1.62
CA PHE A 69 -23.17 34.37 -1.22
C PHE A 69 -24.24 34.79 -0.22
N ALA A 70 -25.50 34.57 -0.56
CA ALA A 70 -26.58 34.63 0.40
C ALA A 70 -26.45 33.50 1.43
N ASN A 71 -26.03 32.31 0.96
CA ASN A 71 -25.84 31.13 1.81
C ASN A 71 -24.96 30.09 1.13
N ILE A 72 -24.11 29.41 1.93
CA ILE A 72 -23.43 28.16 1.57
C ILE A 72 -23.79 27.14 2.66
N ARG A 73 -24.40 26.01 2.32
CA ARG A 73 -24.93 25.07 3.30
C ARG A 73 -24.82 23.62 2.85
N LEU A 74 -24.75 22.71 3.82
CA LEU A 74 -25.04 21.29 3.60
C LEU A 74 -26.56 21.10 3.41
N ALA A 75 -26.97 20.39 2.37
CA ALA A 75 -28.39 20.20 2.05
C ALA A 75 -29.15 19.46 3.16
N ARG A 76 -28.48 18.49 3.81
CA ARG A 76 -29.04 17.68 4.91
C ARG A 76 -28.43 17.98 6.30
N GLY A 77 -27.64 19.07 6.40
CA GLY A 77 -27.04 19.48 7.67
C GLY A 77 -26.16 18.41 8.29
N ASN A 78 -26.47 17.97 9.52
CA ASN A 78 -25.68 16.94 10.22
C ASN A 78 -26.16 15.49 9.98
N GLN A 79 -27.14 15.27 9.11
CA GLN A 79 -27.81 13.95 9.01
C GLN A 79 -26.94 12.89 8.32
N THR A 80 -25.95 13.30 7.52
CA THR A 80 -25.17 12.40 6.68
C THR A 80 -23.77 12.11 7.20
N GLY A 81 -23.28 12.91 8.16
CA GLY A 81 -21.94 12.78 8.73
C GLY A 81 -20.85 13.54 7.97
N PHE A 82 -21.20 14.25 6.88
CA PHE A 82 -20.25 15.16 6.20
C PHE A 82 -19.97 16.39 7.06
N ARG A 83 -18.73 16.84 7.04
CA ARG A 83 -18.22 18.08 7.63
C ARG A 83 -17.54 18.89 6.56
N VAL A 84 -17.87 20.16 6.49
CA VAL A 84 -17.34 21.07 5.46
C VAL A 84 -16.79 22.32 6.11
N ASN A 85 -15.66 22.78 5.62
CA ASN A 85 -15.08 24.07 5.93
C ASN A 85 -14.91 24.86 4.62
N VAL A 86 -15.52 26.03 4.54
CA VAL A 86 -15.46 26.91 3.38
C VAL A 86 -14.54 28.07 3.72
N ASN A 87 -13.36 28.11 3.15
CA ASN A 87 -12.38 29.20 3.31
C ASN A 87 -12.16 29.63 4.78
N GLY A 88 -12.03 28.64 5.70
CA GLY A 88 -11.83 28.88 7.13
C GLY A 88 -13.13 28.89 7.96
N TRP A 89 -14.30 28.89 7.33
CA TRP A 89 -15.61 28.84 8.04
C TRP A 89 -16.16 27.41 8.10
N PRO A 90 -16.15 26.78 9.29
CA PRO A 90 -16.71 25.44 9.43
C PRO A 90 -18.24 25.48 9.41
N LEU A 91 -18.87 24.66 8.59
CA LEU A 91 -20.32 24.47 8.60
C LEU A 91 -20.69 23.47 9.70
N ASN A 92 -21.04 23.96 10.88
CA ASN A 92 -21.32 23.15 12.07
C ASN A 92 -22.60 23.58 12.80
N GLY A 93 -22.93 22.94 13.91
CA GLY A 93 -24.13 23.21 14.68
C GLY A 93 -24.22 24.64 15.21
N ASN A 94 -23.11 25.34 15.45
CA ASN A 94 -23.10 26.72 15.96
C ASN A 94 -23.62 27.72 14.94
N ASN A 95 -23.53 27.39 13.65
CA ASN A 95 -24.02 28.24 12.55
C ASN A 95 -25.14 27.58 11.73
N GLY A 96 -25.79 26.53 12.26
CA GLY A 96 -26.87 25.83 11.58
C GLY A 96 -26.42 25.09 10.33
N PHE A 97 -25.13 24.66 10.26
CA PHE A 97 -24.53 23.99 9.11
C PHE A 97 -24.51 24.84 7.84
N GLN A 98 -24.35 26.15 7.98
CA GLN A 98 -24.33 27.11 6.89
C GLN A 98 -23.35 28.26 7.16
N ALA A 99 -22.95 28.95 6.09
CA ALA A 99 -22.21 30.21 6.12
C ALA A 99 -22.90 31.22 5.21
N GLY A 100 -23.04 32.44 5.67
CA GLY A 100 -23.62 33.55 4.90
C GLY A 100 -22.65 34.72 4.81
N ASN A 101 -23.03 35.73 4.04
CA ASN A 101 -22.30 37.01 3.89
C ASN A 101 -20.85 36.86 3.43
N MET A 102 -20.52 35.79 2.70
CA MET A 102 -19.20 35.58 2.08
C MET A 102 -19.15 36.31 0.73
N MET A 103 -17.98 36.80 0.39
CA MET A 103 -17.71 37.48 -0.88
C MET A 103 -16.64 36.69 -1.66
N LEU A 104 -16.78 36.65 -2.97
CA LEU A 104 -15.78 36.11 -3.88
C LEU A 104 -15.52 37.14 -4.97
N TYR A 105 -14.37 37.77 -4.90
CA TYR A 105 -14.00 38.86 -5.82
C TYR A 105 -13.82 38.33 -7.25
N ARG A 106 -13.77 39.24 -8.20
CA ARG A 106 -13.53 38.96 -9.61
C ARG A 106 -12.20 38.18 -9.79
N GLY A 107 -12.25 37.02 -10.43
CA GLY A 107 -11.08 36.19 -10.70
C GLY A 107 -10.49 35.47 -9.48
N ASP A 108 -11.13 35.60 -8.31
CA ASP A 108 -10.71 34.96 -7.07
C ASP A 108 -11.32 33.57 -6.89
N SER A 109 -10.86 32.85 -5.87
CA SER A 109 -11.30 31.50 -5.55
C SER A 109 -11.46 31.25 -4.05
N LEU A 110 -12.39 30.36 -3.69
CA LEU A 110 -12.57 29.83 -2.35
C LEU A 110 -12.07 28.37 -2.30
N ARG A 111 -11.36 28.04 -1.23
CA ARG A 111 -10.97 26.68 -0.95
C ARG A 111 -11.99 26.01 -0.03
N VAL A 112 -12.45 24.84 -0.42
CA VAL A 112 -13.42 24.06 0.36
C VAL A 112 -12.79 22.75 0.78
N PHE A 113 -12.86 22.46 2.09
CA PHE A 113 -12.41 21.22 2.71
C PHE A 113 -13.61 20.38 3.09
N VAL A 114 -13.54 19.11 2.78
CA VAL A 114 -14.62 18.14 3.03
C VAL A 114 -14.05 16.92 3.75
N GLU A 115 -14.73 16.53 4.81
CA GLU A 115 -14.50 15.30 5.55
C GLU A 115 -15.85 14.60 5.79
N ALA A 116 -15.80 13.32 6.12
CA ALA A 116 -16.99 12.59 6.57
C ALA A 116 -16.63 11.62 7.71
N THR A 117 -17.59 11.39 8.60
CA THR A 117 -17.55 10.24 9.51
C THR A 117 -18.66 9.29 9.09
N ALA A 118 -18.25 8.11 8.60
CA ALA A 118 -19.18 7.09 8.13
C ALA A 118 -20.04 6.56 9.30
N ARG A 119 -21.34 6.54 9.11
CA ARG A 119 -22.27 5.92 10.07
C ARG A 119 -22.38 4.43 9.81
N ARG A 120 -22.81 3.65 10.82
CA ARG A 120 -23.15 2.24 10.60
C ARG A 120 -24.23 2.13 9.52
N ASN A 121 -24.06 1.18 8.61
CA ASN A 121 -25.04 0.80 7.62
C ASN A 121 -25.80 -0.48 8.04
N VAL A 122 -26.77 -0.92 7.25
CA VAL A 122 -27.62 -2.08 7.58
C VAL A 122 -27.04 -3.39 7.04
N GLY A 123 -26.13 -3.34 6.07
CA GLY A 123 -25.57 -4.51 5.39
C GLY A 123 -24.15 -4.86 5.81
N ASP A 124 -23.62 -5.95 5.25
CA ASP A 124 -22.23 -6.39 5.46
C ASP A 124 -21.26 -5.77 4.45
N GLY A 125 -21.74 -5.32 3.27
CA GLY A 125 -20.94 -4.65 2.26
C GLY A 125 -20.91 -3.12 2.40
N PRO A 126 -20.05 -2.45 1.62
CA PRO A 126 -20.01 -1.00 1.53
C PRO A 126 -21.33 -0.43 0.99
N GLN A 127 -21.87 0.59 1.65
CA GLN A 127 -23.08 1.30 1.21
C GLN A 127 -22.78 2.79 1.00
N GLU A 128 -23.20 3.31 -0.15
CA GLU A 128 -23.04 4.72 -0.49
C GLU A 128 -23.88 5.60 0.43
N PHE A 129 -23.31 6.70 0.90
CA PHE A 129 -24.02 7.82 1.49
C PHE A 129 -23.59 9.12 0.85
N THR A 130 -24.53 10.03 0.67
CA THR A 130 -24.33 11.26 -0.09
C THR A 130 -24.87 12.47 0.64
N ASP A 131 -24.39 13.66 0.30
CA ASP A 131 -24.96 14.96 0.60
C ASP A 131 -24.68 15.90 -0.58
N GLU A 132 -25.15 17.13 -0.48
CA GLU A 132 -24.85 18.20 -1.41
C GLU A 132 -24.39 19.44 -0.65
N LEU A 133 -23.32 20.05 -1.13
CA LEU A 133 -22.96 21.41 -0.73
C LEU A 133 -23.62 22.39 -1.70
N VAL A 134 -24.54 23.21 -1.17
CA VAL A 134 -25.38 24.14 -1.91
C VAL A 134 -24.81 25.54 -1.76
N PHE A 135 -24.52 26.19 -2.87
CA PHE A 135 -24.07 27.57 -2.97
C PHE A 135 -25.22 28.42 -3.50
N THR A 136 -25.73 29.33 -2.71
CA THR A 136 -26.79 30.27 -3.08
C THR A 136 -26.21 31.68 -3.18
N LEU A 137 -26.21 32.27 -4.38
CA LEU A 137 -25.79 33.65 -4.61
C LEU A 137 -26.91 34.64 -4.23
N GLU A 138 -26.56 35.91 -3.95
CA GLU A 138 -27.56 36.98 -3.73
C GLU A 138 -28.49 37.18 -4.93
N SER A 139 -28.06 36.83 -6.14
CA SER A 139 -28.91 36.82 -7.35
C SER A 139 -30.00 35.74 -7.32
N GLY A 140 -30.03 34.87 -6.30
CA GLY A 140 -30.94 33.71 -6.18
C GLY A 140 -30.53 32.49 -7.04
N VAL A 141 -29.33 32.50 -7.58
CA VAL A 141 -28.78 31.33 -8.29
C VAL A 141 -28.29 30.31 -7.30
N GLU A 142 -28.77 29.08 -7.41
CA GLU A 142 -28.24 27.93 -6.68
C GLU A 142 -27.38 27.04 -7.59
N GLN A 143 -26.22 26.63 -7.07
CA GLN A 143 -25.35 25.63 -7.68
C GLN A 143 -24.94 24.62 -6.60
N ARG A 144 -24.67 23.37 -7.00
CA ARG A 144 -24.48 22.27 -6.08
C ARG A 144 -23.25 21.46 -6.44
N VAL A 145 -22.52 21.01 -5.42
CA VAL A 145 -21.44 20.03 -5.53
C VAL A 145 -21.89 18.78 -4.76
N LYS A 146 -21.89 17.63 -5.44
CA LYS A 146 -22.25 16.35 -4.82
C LYS A 146 -21.11 15.87 -3.92
N LEU A 147 -21.43 15.47 -2.70
CA LEU A 147 -20.54 14.81 -1.77
C LEU A 147 -20.95 13.34 -1.67
N ARG A 148 -20.01 12.42 -1.78
CA ARG A 148 -20.27 10.99 -1.64
C ARG A 148 -19.14 10.25 -0.95
N ALA A 149 -19.51 9.21 -0.20
CA ALA A 149 -18.61 8.24 0.40
C ALA A 149 -19.34 6.91 0.58
N TRP A 150 -18.59 5.86 0.91
CA TRP A 150 -19.18 4.56 1.26
C TRP A 150 -18.86 4.21 2.70
N SER A 151 -19.86 3.72 3.42
CA SER A 151 -19.72 3.18 4.77
C SER A 151 -19.64 1.67 4.72
N TRP A 152 -18.64 1.07 5.34
CA TRP A 152 -18.49 -0.37 5.46
C TRP A 152 -18.42 -0.77 6.94
N ASN A 153 -19.35 -1.64 7.37
CA ASN A 153 -19.32 -2.17 8.72
C ASN A 153 -18.13 -3.09 8.92
N ALA A 154 -17.43 -2.94 10.02
CA ALA A 154 -16.32 -3.80 10.42
C ALA A 154 -16.51 -4.30 11.86
N THR A 155 -16.01 -5.48 12.15
CA THR A 155 -15.78 -5.93 13.52
C THR A 155 -14.49 -5.29 14.04
N ARG A 156 -14.56 -4.59 15.18
CA ARG A 156 -13.40 -3.85 15.70
C ARG A 156 -12.92 -4.43 17.01
N TYR A 157 -11.60 -4.61 17.08
CA TYR A 157 -10.89 -4.93 18.29
C TYR A 157 -9.84 -3.86 18.56
N ASP A 158 -9.78 -3.38 19.80
CA ASP A 158 -8.74 -2.46 20.21
C ASP A 158 -7.39 -3.22 20.33
N PHE A 159 -7.38 -4.27 21.14
CA PHE A 159 -6.26 -5.17 21.31
C PHE A 159 -6.78 -6.60 21.52
N MET A 160 -6.13 -7.59 20.88
CA MET A 160 -6.49 -9.01 21.06
C MET A 160 -5.39 -9.74 21.84
N ASP A 161 -5.70 -10.12 23.06
CA ASP A 161 -4.81 -10.86 23.97
C ASP A 161 -5.16 -12.36 23.95
N ILE A 162 -4.49 -13.10 23.06
CA ILE A 162 -4.80 -14.51 22.75
C ILE A 162 -4.03 -15.44 23.70
N LYS A 163 -4.69 -15.88 24.78
CA LYS A 163 -4.13 -16.78 25.81
C LYS A 163 -4.55 -18.23 25.68
N ARG A 164 -5.41 -18.55 24.74
CA ARG A 164 -5.92 -19.89 24.41
C ARG A 164 -6.20 -19.98 22.93
N ASP A 165 -6.31 -21.16 22.42
CA ASP A 165 -6.63 -21.38 21.01
C ASP A 165 -7.86 -20.60 20.59
N THR A 166 -7.70 -19.80 19.55
CA THR A 166 -8.71 -18.85 19.06
C THR A 166 -8.74 -18.90 17.54
N THR A 167 -9.93 -18.90 16.97
CA THR A 167 -10.14 -18.87 15.52
C THR A 167 -10.82 -17.57 15.11
N LEU A 168 -10.27 -16.92 14.09
CA LEU A 168 -10.90 -15.81 13.37
C LEU A 168 -11.42 -16.36 12.03
N ASP A 169 -12.74 -16.34 11.89
CA ASP A 169 -13.45 -16.72 10.67
C ASP A 169 -14.46 -15.63 10.34
N SER A 170 -14.13 -14.79 9.36
CA SER A 170 -14.96 -13.66 8.98
C SER A 170 -14.82 -13.31 7.49
N PRO A 171 -15.29 -14.20 6.59
CA PRO A 171 -15.10 -14.00 5.15
C PRO A 171 -15.96 -12.89 4.54
N SER A 172 -17.01 -12.44 5.23
CA SER A 172 -17.96 -11.44 4.73
C SER A 172 -17.80 -10.06 5.37
N ARG A 173 -17.19 -9.99 6.56
CA ARG A 173 -17.07 -8.73 7.31
C ARG A 173 -15.61 -8.48 7.70
N PRO A 174 -15.03 -7.32 7.35
CA PRO A 174 -13.67 -6.98 7.72
C PRO A 174 -13.48 -6.92 9.24
N ILE A 175 -12.30 -7.34 9.69
CA ILE A 175 -11.86 -7.21 11.07
C ILE A 175 -10.83 -6.08 11.14
N VAL A 176 -11.06 -5.06 11.95
CA VAL A 176 -10.13 -3.93 12.16
C VAL A 176 -9.53 -4.02 13.55
N ILE A 177 -8.21 -3.93 13.64
CA ILE A 177 -7.42 -4.06 14.86
C ILE A 177 -6.60 -2.80 15.07
N SER A 178 -6.83 -2.12 16.21
CA SER A 178 -6.27 -0.77 16.41
C SER A 178 -4.90 -0.77 17.10
N ARG A 179 -4.64 -1.67 18.08
CA ARG A 179 -3.37 -1.70 18.82
C ARG A 179 -2.60 -3.02 18.68
N GLY A 180 -3.16 -4.03 18.01
CA GLY A 180 -2.47 -5.26 17.67
C GLY A 180 -3.05 -6.53 18.28
N ILE A 181 -2.39 -7.65 17.96
CA ILE A 181 -2.71 -8.99 18.46
C ILE A 181 -1.46 -9.54 19.12
N LYS A 182 -1.61 -10.10 20.32
CA LYS A 182 -0.56 -10.87 21.01
C LYS A 182 -1.02 -12.30 21.18
N VAL A 183 -0.25 -13.24 20.62
CA VAL A 183 -0.49 -14.67 20.81
C VAL A 183 0.50 -15.19 21.85
N HIS A 184 0.00 -15.58 23.00
CA HIS A 184 0.84 -16.09 24.12
C HIS A 184 1.38 -17.48 23.86
N GLU A 185 2.46 -17.84 24.53
CA GLU A 185 3.01 -19.19 24.53
C GLU A 185 1.93 -20.23 24.91
N GLY A 186 1.90 -21.36 24.20
CA GLY A 186 0.89 -22.39 24.38
C GLY A 186 -0.46 -22.12 23.71
N ALA A 187 -0.70 -20.91 23.19
CA ALA A 187 -1.91 -20.58 22.45
C ALA A 187 -1.68 -20.60 20.93
N THR A 188 -2.72 -20.94 20.20
CA THR A 188 -2.75 -20.87 18.73
C THR A 188 -3.81 -19.88 18.26
N LEU A 189 -3.40 -18.94 17.40
CA LEU A 189 -4.32 -18.14 16.62
C LEU A 189 -4.47 -18.78 15.22
N THR A 190 -5.70 -19.13 14.87
CA THR A 190 -6.06 -19.62 13.52
C THR A 190 -6.85 -18.54 12.79
N VAL A 191 -6.49 -18.27 11.54
CA VAL A 191 -7.23 -17.34 10.65
C VAL A 191 -7.70 -18.12 9.44
N GLU A 192 -9.01 -18.19 9.27
CA GLU A 192 -9.66 -19.01 8.23
C GLU A 192 -9.76 -18.29 6.88
N ALA A 193 -9.95 -19.09 5.83
CA ALA A 193 -9.96 -18.66 4.43
C ALA A 193 -10.97 -17.52 4.15
N GLY A 194 -10.55 -16.53 3.39
CA GLY A 194 -11.34 -15.37 3.01
C GLY A 194 -11.43 -14.27 4.07
N THR A 195 -10.82 -14.47 5.26
CA THR A 195 -10.79 -13.44 6.30
C THR A 195 -9.81 -12.33 5.91
N THR A 196 -10.25 -11.06 6.03
CA THR A 196 -9.37 -9.91 5.90
C THR A 196 -9.18 -9.20 7.24
N LEU A 197 -7.92 -9.07 7.67
CA LEU A 197 -7.51 -8.33 8.85
C LEU A 197 -6.93 -6.98 8.43
N TYR A 198 -7.53 -5.91 8.94
CA TYR A 198 -7.09 -4.53 8.74
C TYR A 198 -6.44 -4.01 10.02
N PHE A 199 -5.26 -3.44 9.89
CA PHE A 199 -4.47 -2.96 11.03
C PHE A 199 -4.29 -1.45 10.97
N ASP A 200 -4.51 -0.78 12.10
CA ASP A 200 -4.11 0.61 12.26
C ASP A 200 -2.58 0.71 12.41
N HIS A 201 -2.03 1.91 12.19
CA HIS A 201 -0.58 2.12 12.04
C HIS A 201 0.31 1.51 13.12
N ALA A 202 -0.11 1.54 14.39
CA ALA A 202 0.65 0.99 15.51
C ALA A 202 0.40 -0.51 15.75
N ALA A 203 -0.53 -1.12 15.01
CA ALA A 203 -0.94 -2.49 15.22
C ALA A 203 -0.07 -3.47 14.42
N GLY A 204 0.16 -4.65 14.98
CA GLY A 204 0.84 -5.78 14.37
C GLY A 204 0.39 -7.07 15.03
N ILE A 205 1.01 -8.19 14.69
CA ILE A 205 0.79 -9.48 15.35
C ILE A 205 2.09 -9.95 16.00
N ASP A 206 2.12 -9.95 17.33
CA ASP A 206 3.22 -10.50 18.16
C ASP A 206 2.92 -11.96 18.49
N VAL A 207 3.72 -12.89 17.97
CA VAL A 207 3.49 -14.32 18.10
C VAL A 207 4.55 -14.95 18.99
N HIS A 208 4.21 -15.23 20.25
CA HIS A 208 5.00 -16.05 21.16
C HIS A 208 4.54 -17.52 21.14
N GLY A 209 3.27 -17.77 20.84
CA GLY A 209 2.67 -19.09 20.61
C GLY A 209 2.75 -19.52 19.16
N ARG A 210 1.61 -19.84 18.57
CA ARG A 210 1.52 -20.30 17.18
C ARG A 210 0.51 -19.49 16.37
N LEU A 211 0.85 -19.22 15.11
CA LEU A 211 -0.05 -18.62 14.13
C LEU A 211 -0.26 -19.60 12.97
N ILE A 212 -1.53 -19.90 12.67
CA ILE A 212 -1.95 -20.69 11.52
C ILE A 212 -2.84 -19.82 10.64
N ILE A 213 -2.44 -19.58 9.41
CA ILE A 213 -3.26 -18.93 8.40
C ILE A 213 -3.63 -19.98 7.35
N GLY A 214 -4.93 -20.25 7.24
CA GLY A 214 -5.50 -21.31 6.42
C GLY A 214 -6.27 -20.77 5.22
N GLY A 215 -5.66 -19.91 4.40
CA GLY A 215 -6.26 -19.48 3.14
C GLY A 215 -6.41 -20.61 2.13
N ALA A 216 -7.12 -20.35 1.05
CA ALA A 216 -7.34 -21.27 -0.06
C ALA A 216 -7.29 -20.52 -1.40
N PRO A 217 -7.13 -21.18 -2.55
CA PRO A 217 -7.31 -20.55 -3.84
C PRO A 217 -8.64 -19.80 -3.90
N ASP A 218 -8.67 -18.60 -4.44
CA ASP A 218 -9.83 -17.69 -4.53
C ASP A 218 -10.43 -17.23 -3.15
N LYS A 219 -9.84 -17.64 -2.03
CA LYS A 219 -10.23 -17.29 -0.66
C LYS A 219 -8.99 -17.02 0.21
N GLU A 220 -8.13 -16.16 -0.26
CA GLU A 220 -6.93 -15.79 0.48
C GLU A 220 -7.26 -15.10 1.81
N VAL A 221 -6.35 -15.24 2.76
CA VAL A 221 -6.36 -14.40 3.96
C VAL A 221 -5.53 -13.17 3.68
N VAL A 222 -6.13 -11.99 3.83
CA VAL A 222 -5.45 -10.72 3.56
C VAL A 222 -5.15 -10.01 4.87
N LEU A 223 -3.88 -9.60 5.04
CA LEU A 223 -3.40 -8.80 6.17
C LEU A 223 -2.82 -7.49 5.63
N ARG A 224 -3.46 -6.37 5.97
CA ARG A 224 -3.16 -5.07 5.39
C ARG A 224 -3.44 -3.90 6.32
N GLY A 225 -3.00 -2.70 5.93
CA GLY A 225 -3.37 -1.47 6.62
C GLY A 225 -4.87 -1.15 6.54
N SER A 226 -5.37 -0.42 7.53
CA SER A 226 -6.81 -0.09 7.66
C SER A 226 -7.28 1.02 6.72
N ARG A 227 -6.38 1.71 6.02
CA ARG A 227 -6.75 2.77 5.09
C ARG A 227 -7.29 2.19 3.78
N LEU A 228 -8.49 2.63 3.42
CA LEU A 228 -9.21 2.22 2.20
C LEU A 228 -9.24 3.34 1.15
N ASP A 229 -8.77 4.52 1.50
CA ASP A 229 -8.70 5.70 0.65
C ASP A 229 -7.45 5.70 -0.26
N ARG A 230 -7.27 6.78 -1.00
CA ARG A 230 -6.14 6.97 -1.91
C ARG A 230 -5.21 8.06 -1.40
N MET A 231 -3.90 7.86 -1.57
CA MET A 231 -2.90 8.91 -1.39
C MET A 231 -2.96 9.92 -2.54
N PHE A 232 -3.07 9.40 -3.77
CA PHE A 232 -3.29 10.11 -5.02
C PHE A 232 -4.31 9.34 -5.86
N ASP A 233 -4.92 9.95 -6.85
CA ASP A 233 -5.94 9.32 -7.71
C ASP A 233 -5.47 7.98 -8.29
N TYR A 234 -4.18 7.87 -8.60
CA TYR A 234 -3.57 6.65 -9.17
C TYR A 234 -2.97 5.70 -8.12
N LEU A 235 -2.84 6.13 -6.84
CA LEU A 235 -2.15 5.38 -5.80
C LEU A 235 -3.03 5.17 -4.56
N PRO A 236 -3.72 4.04 -4.44
CA PRO A 236 -4.45 3.68 -3.23
C PRO A 236 -3.47 3.39 -2.08
N TYR A 237 -3.87 3.68 -0.84
CA TYR A 237 -3.08 3.35 0.35
C TYR A 237 -2.80 1.85 0.50
N ASP A 238 -3.59 1.01 -0.15
CA ASP A 238 -3.38 -0.43 -0.26
C ASP A 238 -2.00 -0.81 -0.85
N ARG A 239 -1.46 0.05 -1.69
CA ARG A 239 -0.14 -0.14 -2.33
C ARG A 239 1.00 0.59 -1.62
N VAL A 240 0.71 1.29 -0.52
CA VAL A 240 1.69 2.11 0.21
C VAL A 240 2.23 1.34 1.40
N SER A 241 3.55 1.28 1.52
CA SER A 241 4.25 0.64 2.64
C SER A 241 4.10 1.41 3.97
N GLY A 242 4.41 0.75 5.09
CA GLY A 242 4.47 1.39 6.41
C GLY A 242 3.11 1.71 7.05
N GLN A 243 2.03 1.02 6.65
CA GLN A 243 0.69 1.26 7.17
C GLN A 243 0.42 0.57 8.52
N TRP A 244 1.14 -0.50 8.84
CA TRP A 244 1.04 -1.29 10.07
C TRP A 244 2.35 -2.02 10.34
N GLN A 245 2.51 -2.69 11.50
CA GLN A 245 3.80 -3.20 11.96
C GLN A 245 4.22 -4.55 11.32
N GLY A 246 3.26 -5.37 10.83
CA GLY A 246 3.52 -6.70 10.27
C GLY A 246 3.41 -7.84 11.29
N LEU A 247 4.08 -8.98 11.00
CA LEU A 247 4.07 -10.20 11.79
C LEU A 247 5.44 -10.40 12.44
N HIS A 248 5.47 -10.58 13.76
CA HIS A 248 6.70 -10.85 14.51
C HIS A 248 6.61 -12.18 15.27
N PHE A 249 7.42 -13.15 14.87
CA PHE A 249 7.53 -14.48 15.50
C PHE A 249 8.71 -14.50 16.44
N TYR A 250 8.45 -14.41 17.73
CA TYR A 250 9.45 -14.41 18.80
C TYR A 250 10.15 -15.77 18.95
N GLY A 251 11.25 -15.84 19.72
CA GLY A 251 12.07 -17.04 19.86
C GLY A 251 11.31 -18.29 20.30
N SER A 252 10.28 -18.14 21.15
CA SER A 252 9.41 -19.24 21.61
C SER A 252 8.40 -19.75 20.58
N SER A 253 8.11 -18.92 19.57
CA SER A 253 7.11 -19.24 18.55
C SER A 253 7.67 -20.24 17.55
N LEU A 254 7.04 -21.41 17.42
CA LEU A 254 7.43 -22.51 16.53
C LEU A 254 6.23 -23.09 15.80
N GLN A 255 6.50 -23.83 14.70
CA GLN A 255 5.50 -24.54 13.89
C GLN A 255 4.40 -23.62 13.36
N ASN A 256 4.75 -22.41 12.99
CA ASN A 256 3.83 -21.48 12.33
C ASN A 256 3.63 -21.86 10.87
N ARG A 257 2.43 -21.73 10.37
CA ARG A 257 2.09 -22.02 8.99
C ARG A 257 1.19 -20.95 8.40
N LEU A 258 1.59 -20.40 7.26
CA LEU A 258 0.78 -19.51 6.45
C LEU A 258 0.60 -20.14 5.08
N ALA A 259 -0.65 -20.30 4.66
CA ALA A 259 -1.00 -20.80 3.34
C ALA A 259 -2.01 -19.87 2.68
N TYR A 260 -1.81 -19.55 1.41
CA TYR A 260 -2.65 -18.63 0.63
C TYR A 260 -2.96 -17.35 1.40
N ALA A 261 -1.90 -16.65 1.79
CA ALA A 261 -1.99 -15.39 2.49
C ALA A 261 -1.37 -14.26 1.66
N ASP A 262 -1.93 -13.07 1.79
CA ASP A 262 -1.38 -11.83 1.27
C ASP A 262 -1.07 -10.89 2.45
N VAL A 263 0.20 -10.54 2.63
CA VAL A 263 0.72 -9.68 3.70
C VAL A 263 1.36 -8.46 3.05
N HIS A 264 0.75 -7.29 3.20
CA HIS A 264 1.28 -6.12 2.51
C HIS A 264 1.07 -4.79 3.22
N GLY A 265 1.80 -3.79 2.74
CA GLY A 265 1.70 -2.41 3.21
C GLY A 265 2.21 -2.21 4.63
N CYS A 266 3.04 -3.09 5.17
CA CYS A 266 3.52 -3.05 6.54
C CYS A 266 4.88 -2.35 6.71
N GLN A 267 5.29 -2.17 7.97
CA GLN A 267 6.63 -1.73 8.32
C GLN A 267 7.63 -2.85 7.98
N ASP A 268 7.61 -3.95 8.67
CA ASP A 268 8.27 -5.20 8.29
C ASP A 268 7.19 -6.24 7.96
N GLY A 269 7.39 -7.07 6.94
CA GLY A 269 6.38 -8.05 6.56
C GLY A 269 6.29 -9.19 7.57
N ILE A 270 7.26 -10.09 7.55
CA ILE A 270 7.36 -11.26 8.42
C ILE A 270 8.75 -11.28 9.04
N VAL A 271 8.82 -11.18 10.37
CA VAL A 271 10.08 -11.23 11.13
C VAL A 271 10.10 -12.48 12.00
N CYS A 272 11.15 -13.29 11.85
CA CYS A 272 11.41 -14.45 12.69
C CYS A 272 12.68 -14.28 13.50
N ASP A 273 12.54 -14.23 14.82
CA ASP A 273 13.69 -14.25 15.74
C ASP A 273 14.36 -15.62 15.77
N SER A 274 15.59 -15.65 16.30
CA SER A 274 16.35 -16.89 16.50
C SER A 274 15.60 -17.90 17.35
N SER A 275 15.65 -19.16 16.92
CA SER A 275 15.01 -20.29 17.62
C SER A 275 15.79 -21.59 17.41
N ASP A 276 15.31 -22.72 17.96
CA ASP A 276 15.89 -24.02 17.69
C ASP A 276 15.82 -24.34 16.20
N VAL A 277 16.98 -24.46 15.55
CA VAL A 277 17.11 -24.73 14.12
C VAL A 277 16.78 -26.18 13.73
N ASN A 278 16.53 -27.06 14.70
CA ASN A 278 16.07 -28.44 14.42
C ASN A 278 14.54 -28.51 14.30
N VAL A 279 13.81 -27.54 14.85
CA VAL A 279 12.36 -27.46 14.80
C VAL A 279 11.94 -26.40 13.78
N GLU A 280 11.00 -26.76 12.89
CA GLU A 280 10.49 -25.79 11.91
C GLU A 280 9.77 -24.64 12.64
N LYS A 281 10.25 -23.42 12.42
CA LYS A 281 9.67 -22.21 12.98
C LYS A 281 8.55 -21.67 12.10
N LEU A 282 8.80 -21.64 10.80
CA LEU A 282 7.89 -21.02 9.84
C LEU A 282 7.82 -21.84 8.55
N ARG A 283 6.59 -22.05 8.07
CA ARG A 283 6.30 -22.58 6.74
C ARG A 283 5.38 -21.61 6.02
N LEU A 284 5.82 -21.13 4.85
CA LEU A 284 5.04 -20.30 3.93
C LEU A 284 4.74 -21.10 2.67
N GLU A 285 3.47 -21.21 2.31
CA GLU A 285 3.01 -21.92 1.12
C GLU A 285 2.01 -21.02 0.37
N GLN A 286 2.28 -20.68 -0.89
CA GLN A 286 1.45 -19.81 -1.71
C GLN A 286 1.20 -18.43 -1.04
N VAL A 287 2.22 -17.86 -0.42
CA VAL A 287 2.14 -16.58 0.30
C VAL A 287 2.71 -15.45 -0.55
N THR A 288 2.00 -14.33 -0.59
CA THR A 288 2.52 -13.07 -1.12
C THR A 288 2.90 -12.15 0.04
N VAL A 289 4.12 -11.59 -0.01
CA VAL A 289 4.57 -10.51 0.89
C VAL A 289 5.08 -9.37 0.03
N HIS A 290 4.51 -8.17 0.17
CA HIS A 290 4.89 -7.06 -0.69
C HIS A 290 4.66 -5.68 -0.07
N ASN A 291 5.28 -4.67 -0.65
CA ASN A 291 5.15 -3.27 -0.27
C ASN A 291 5.43 -3.05 1.23
N CYS A 292 6.55 -3.59 1.73
CA CYS A 292 7.01 -3.35 3.09
C CYS A 292 8.00 -2.17 3.13
N GLN A 293 8.03 -1.44 4.24
CA GLN A 293 8.97 -0.35 4.46
C GLN A 293 10.35 -0.86 4.89
N GLY A 294 10.39 -1.94 5.66
CA GLY A 294 11.58 -2.70 6.01
C GLY A 294 11.70 -3.94 5.12
N ASP A 295 12.10 -5.07 5.72
CA ASP A 295 12.22 -6.35 5.01
C ASP A 295 10.84 -6.97 4.73
N GLY A 296 10.70 -7.63 3.58
CA GLY A 296 9.52 -8.45 3.29
C GLY A 296 9.45 -9.66 4.21
N VAL A 297 10.48 -10.49 4.19
CA VAL A 297 10.63 -11.63 5.12
C VAL A 297 12.05 -11.61 5.69
N ARG A 298 12.17 -11.58 7.02
CA ARG A 298 13.45 -11.62 7.73
C ARG A 298 13.52 -12.85 8.64
N LEU A 299 14.49 -13.72 8.36
CA LEU A 299 14.71 -14.99 9.06
C LEU A 299 16.06 -14.93 9.79
N VAL A 300 16.03 -14.98 11.12
CA VAL A 300 17.24 -14.94 11.94
C VAL A 300 17.44 -16.29 12.63
N ASN A 301 18.49 -17.02 12.24
CA ASN A 301 18.93 -18.30 12.84
C ASN A 301 17.77 -19.22 13.24
N CYS A 302 16.92 -19.55 12.26
CA CYS A 302 15.76 -20.40 12.46
C CYS A 302 15.64 -21.43 11.32
N LYS A 303 14.71 -22.37 11.45
CA LYS A 303 14.36 -23.29 10.38
C LYS A 303 13.08 -22.83 9.70
N ALA A 304 13.17 -22.57 8.39
CA ALA A 304 12.02 -22.08 7.61
C ALA A 304 11.93 -22.76 6.24
N THR A 305 10.71 -22.90 5.75
CA THR A 305 10.41 -23.44 4.41
C THR A 305 9.46 -22.48 3.68
N LEU A 306 9.83 -22.07 2.46
CA LEU A 306 9.06 -21.21 1.59
C LEU A 306 8.80 -21.94 0.26
N VAL A 307 7.53 -22.08 -0.12
CA VAL A 307 7.12 -22.77 -1.36
C VAL A 307 6.10 -21.93 -2.11
N ASN A 308 6.30 -21.73 -3.40
CA ASN A 308 5.41 -20.93 -4.26
C ASN A 308 5.11 -19.51 -3.70
N CYS A 309 6.08 -18.86 -3.09
CA CYS A 309 5.88 -17.54 -2.50
C CYS A 309 6.31 -16.43 -3.46
N GLN A 310 5.57 -15.32 -3.43
CA GLN A 310 5.94 -14.07 -4.04
C GLN A 310 6.41 -13.10 -2.95
N LEU A 311 7.68 -12.70 -2.99
CA LEU A 311 8.30 -11.76 -2.05
C LEU A 311 8.82 -10.58 -2.86
N THR A 312 8.13 -9.43 -2.81
CA THR A 312 8.38 -8.37 -3.77
C THR A 312 8.28 -6.97 -3.19
N ASN A 313 8.99 -6.03 -3.78
CA ASN A 313 8.82 -4.58 -3.58
C ASN A 313 8.87 -4.14 -2.11
N SER A 314 9.89 -4.52 -1.38
CA SER A 314 10.18 -4.01 -0.03
C SER A 314 11.28 -2.96 -0.10
N LEU A 315 11.22 -1.87 0.68
CA LEU A 315 12.31 -0.89 0.76
C LEU A 315 13.58 -1.53 1.36
N GLY A 316 13.43 -2.41 2.36
CA GLY A 316 14.46 -3.34 2.79
C GLY A 316 14.62 -4.48 1.76
N ASN A 317 15.02 -5.65 2.22
CA ASN A 317 15.18 -6.83 1.36
C ASN A 317 13.84 -7.53 1.15
N CYS A 318 13.63 -8.16 -0.01
CA CYS A 318 12.44 -8.98 -0.19
C CYS A 318 12.52 -10.25 0.68
N LEU A 319 13.69 -10.90 0.73
CA LEU A 319 14.01 -11.98 1.67
C LEU A 319 15.39 -11.73 2.28
N SER A 320 15.46 -11.72 3.61
CA SER A 320 16.70 -11.63 4.39
C SER A 320 16.87 -12.90 5.23
N VAL A 321 18.01 -13.57 5.09
CA VAL A 321 18.38 -14.80 5.82
C VAL A 321 19.70 -14.57 6.55
N ASP A 322 19.70 -14.61 7.88
CA ASP A 322 20.90 -14.53 8.71
C ASP A 322 21.06 -15.79 9.55
N GLY A 323 21.78 -16.77 9.05
CA GLY A 323 22.00 -18.07 9.70
C GLY A 323 20.80 -19.03 9.59
N GLY A 324 20.92 -20.18 10.28
CA GLY A 324 19.86 -21.19 10.39
C GLY A 324 19.80 -22.21 9.23
N THR A 325 18.62 -22.72 8.96
CA THR A 325 18.35 -23.71 7.90
C THR A 325 17.09 -23.30 7.11
N VAL A 326 17.26 -22.90 5.86
CA VAL A 326 16.18 -22.32 5.05
C VAL A 326 16.08 -23.06 3.71
N ALA A 327 14.86 -23.42 3.33
CA ALA A 327 14.53 -23.99 2.04
C ALA A 327 13.55 -23.07 1.29
N VAL A 328 13.89 -22.70 0.05
CA VAL A 328 13.09 -21.86 -0.83
C VAL A 328 12.89 -22.62 -2.14
N ASN A 329 11.64 -22.87 -2.52
CA ASN A 329 11.34 -23.60 -3.75
C ASN A 329 10.20 -22.95 -4.52
N ALA A 330 10.41 -22.76 -5.82
CA ALA A 330 9.46 -22.15 -6.74
C ALA A 330 8.96 -20.78 -6.26
N CYS A 331 9.86 -19.91 -5.77
CA CYS A 331 9.54 -18.59 -5.27
C CYS A 331 9.99 -17.47 -6.25
N THR A 332 9.25 -16.38 -6.26
CA THR A 332 9.62 -15.15 -6.97
C THR A 332 10.06 -14.10 -5.95
N MET A 333 11.34 -13.75 -5.96
CA MET A 333 11.91 -12.65 -5.19
C MET A 333 12.25 -11.53 -6.17
N ALA A 334 11.48 -10.43 -6.17
CA ALA A 334 11.59 -9.39 -7.18
C ALA A 334 11.58 -7.99 -6.57
N GLN A 335 12.71 -7.30 -6.66
CA GLN A 335 12.93 -6.00 -6.03
C GLN A 335 12.73 -4.86 -7.04
N PHE A 336 11.47 -4.42 -7.14
CA PHE A 336 11.07 -3.28 -7.98
C PHE A 336 10.47 -2.13 -7.16
N TYR A 337 10.85 -1.98 -5.89
CA TYR A 337 10.40 -0.87 -5.05
C TYR A 337 10.81 0.47 -5.68
N PRO A 338 9.86 1.40 -5.97
CA PRO A 338 10.17 2.51 -6.86
C PRO A 338 10.66 3.78 -6.15
N PHE A 339 10.34 3.96 -4.85
CA PHE A 339 10.46 5.27 -4.20
C PHE A 339 11.84 5.60 -3.65
N ASP A 340 12.74 4.64 -3.50
CA ASP A 340 14.09 4.87 -3.00
C ASP A 340 15.13 4.07 -3.79
N GLY A 341 16.18 4.75 -4.20
CA GLY A 341 17.34 4.12 -4.86
C GLY A 341 18.18 3.26 -3.92
N ASN A 342 18.11 3.52 -2.60
CA ASN A 342 18.84 2.76 -1.56
C ASN A 342 18.06 1.53 -1.05
N ARG A 343 17.07 1.06 -1.82
CA ARG A 343 16.37 -0.19 -1.51
C ARG A 343 17.33 -1.36 -1.36
N GLY A 344 16.97 -2.32 -0.50
CA GLY A 344 17.70 -3.56 -0.31
C GLY A 344 17.68 -4.48 -1.54
N ALA A 345 18.24 -5.66 -1.41
CA ALA A 345 18.30 -6.69 -2.44
C ALA A 345 17.00 -7.53 -2.48
N ALA A 346 16.79 -8.26 -3.59
CA ALA A 346 15.75 -9.28 -3.64
C ALA A 346 16.04 -10.42 -2.66
N LEU A 347 17.32 -10.77 -2.48
CA LEU A 347 17.77 -11.78 -1.53
C LEU A 347 19.04 -11.30 -0.81
N HIS A 348 18.96 -11.15 0.50
CA HIS A 348 20.09 -10.86 1.38
C HIS A 348 20.45 -12.11 2.19
N ILE A 349 21.74 -12.49 2.20
CA ILE A 349 22.27 -13.68 2.83
C ILE A 349 23.39 -13.27 3.77
N ALA A 350 23.21 -13.50 5.08
CA ALA A 350 24.21 -13.19 6.08
C ALA A 350 24.61 -14.43 6.90
N SER A 351 25.82 -14.40 7.44
CA SER A 351 26.32 -15.42 8.37
C SER A 351 26.84 -14.81 9.67
N SER A 352 26.13 -13.81 10.22
CA SER A 352 26.41 -13.33 11.58
C SER A 352 26.15 -14.44 12.63
N ARG A 353 25.37 -15.43 12.24
CA ARG A 353 25.17 -16.74 12.88
C ARG A 353 25.38 -17.85 11.84
N PRO A 354 25.74 -19.10 12.26
CA PRO A 354 26.00 -20.19 11.31
C PRO A 354 24.82 -20.43 10.36
N LEU A 355 25.01 -20.16 9.07
CA LEU A 355 24.07 -20.55 8.03
C LEU A 355 24.38 -22.01 7.66
N ARG A 356 23.64 -22.92 8.24
CA ARG A 356 23.84 -24.39 8.11
C ARG A 356 23.41 -24.90 6.76
N SER A 357 22.36 -24.31 6.19
CA SER A 357 21.89 -24.61 4.84
C SER A 357 20.92 -23.55 4.37
N LEU A 358 21.19 -22.94 3.22
CA LEU A 358 20.20 -22.23 2.42
C LEU A 358 20.09 -22.95 1.06
N LYS A 359 18.95 -23.54 0.76
CA LYS A 359 18.66 -24.11 -0.56
C LYS A 359 17.64 -23.28 -1.28
N VAL A 360 17.99 -22.80 -2.47
CA VAL A 360 17.08 -22.04 -3.34
C VAL A 360 16.91 -22.82 -4.64
N GLU A 361 15.72 -23.30 -4.90
CA GLU A 361 15.41 -24.17 -6.04
C GLU A 361 14.27 -23.59 -6.87
N ASN A 362 14.27 -23.80 -8.18
CA ASN A 362 13.19 -23.41 -9.09
C ASN A 362 12.71 -21.95 -8.98
N SER A 363 13.57 -21.05 -8.58
CA SER A 363 13.17 -19.73 -8.13
C SER A 363 13.72 -18.61 -9.01
N LEU A 364 13.09 -17.42 -8.92
CA LEU A 364 13.50 -16.18 -9.56
C LEU A 364 14.06 -15.21 -8.52
N VAL A 365 15.20 -14.61 -8.81
CA VAL A 365 15.78 -13.48 -8.05
C VAL A 365 16.10 -12.37 -9.02
N THR A 366 15.33 -11.28 -9.03
CA THR A 366 15.46 -10.20 -10.00
C THR A 366 15.10 -8.84 -9.41
N GLY A 367 15.28 -7.74 -10.14
CA GLY A 367 14.97 -6.40 -9.69
C GLY A 367 15.57 -5.30 -10.55
N TYR A 368 15.55 -4.05 -10.06
CA TYR A 368 16.12 -2.92 -10.79
C TYR A 368 17.65 -2.89 -10.76
N ALA A 369 18.28 -3.15 -9.62
CA ALA A 369 19.74 -3.12 -9.51
C ALA A 369 20.38 -4.27 -10.30
N SER A 370 21.63 -4.12 -10.70
CA SER A 370 22.39 -5.13 -11.42
C SER A 370 22.76 -6.34 -10.56
N GLU A 371 22.79 -6.17 -9.24
CA GLU A 371 23.01 -7.18 -8.22
C GLU A 371 21.79 -7.28 -7.33
N GLN A 372 21.20 -8.46 -7.24
CA GLN A 372 20.00 -8.73 -6.47
C GLN A 372 20.20 -9.81 -5.40
N ILE A 373 21.45 -10.28 -5.26
CA ILE A 373 21.84 -11.21 -4.20
C ILE A 373 22.99 -10.58 -3.43
N GLU A 374 22.72 -10.16 -2.20
CA GLU A 374 23.73 -9.57 -1.33
C GLU A 374 24.24 -10.61 -0.32
N PHE A 375 25.56 -10.70 -0.19
CA PHE A 375 26.21 -11.57 0.79
C PHE A 375 26.95 -10.75 1.84
N VAL A 376 26.67 -11.05 3.12
CA VAL A 376 27.40 -10.52 4.28
C VAL A 376 28.02 -11.68 5.04
N LYS A 377 29.29 -11.99 4.75
CA LYS A 377 29.99 -13.12 5.34
C LYS A 377 30.70 -12.75 6.63
N ASP A 378 30.47 -13.51 7.70
CA ASP A 378 31.34 -13.54 8.88
C ASP A 378 32.25 -14.77 8.76
N GLU A 379 33.57 -14.55 8.71
CA GLU A 379 34.57 -15.62 8.55
C GLU A 379 34.59 -16.63 9.70
N LYS A 380 33.98 -16.29 10.85
CA LYS A 380 33.88 -17.16 12.02
C LYS A 380 32.74 -18.18 11.90
N ASN A 381 31.81 -17.97 10.99
CA ASN A 381 30.59 -18.75 10.86
C ASN A 381 30.52 -19.48 9.53
N THR A 382 29.84 -20.61 9.53
CA THR A 382 29.52 -21.34 8.32
C THR A 382 28.58 -20.54 7.45
N LEU A 383 28.85 -20.51 6.14
CA LEU A 383 27.98 -19.95 5.09
C LEU A 383 27.72 -21.04 4.06
N ALA A 384 26.77 -21.93 4.32
CA ALA A 384 26.39 -23.02 3.41
C ALA A 384 25.14 -22.65 2.63
N TYR A 385 25.29 -22.50 1.31
CA TYR A 385 24.17 -22.15 0.41
C TYR A 385 24.29 -22.90 -0.92
N HIS A 386 23.15 -23.06 -1.59
CA HIS A 386 23.09 -23.69 -2.91
C HIS A 386 21.90 -23.20 -3.71
N PHE A 387 22.13 -22.82 -4.96
CA PHE A 387 21.12 -22.46 -5.96
C PHE A 387 21.03 -23.56 -7.02
N ASP A 388 19.85 -24.08 -7.28
CA ASP A 388 19.61 -25.07 -8.33
C ASP A 388 18.38 -24.72 -9.17
N HIS A 389 18.52 -24.73 -10.49
CA HIS A 389 17.47 -24.35 -11.44
C HIS A 389 16.83 -22.98 -11.07
N CYS A 390 17.64 -21.94 -11.02
CA CYS A 390 17.21 -20.57 -10.71
C CYS A 390 17.51 -19.62 -11.88
N LEU A 391 16.74 -18.53 -11.98
CA LEU A 391 17.11 -17.37 -12.77
C LEU A 391 17.51 -16.27 -11.79
N LEU A 392 18.76 -15.80 -11.92
CA LEU A 392 19.39 -14.89 -10.96
C LEU A 392 19.91 -13.62 -11.65
N ARG A 393 19.55 -12.47 -11.10
CA ARG A 393 20.13 -11.18 -11.46
C ARG A 393 21.32 -10.88 -10.55
N THR A 394 22.47 -11.44 -10.92
CA THR A 394 23.76 -11.30 -10.25
C THR A 394 24.86 -11.55 -11.28
N PRO A 395 26.06 -10.97 -11.17
CA PRO A 395 27.20 -11.34 -11.99
C PRO A 395 27.48 -12.85 -11.88
N LYS A 396 27.87 -13.46 -12.99
CA LYS A 396 28.25 -14.88 -13.01
C LYS A 396 29.45 -15.14 -12.09
N VAL A 397 29.23 -16.00 -11.10
CA VAL A 397 30.28 -16.40 -10.15
C VAL A 397 31.33 -17.24 -10.83
N GLN A 398 32.63 -16.82 -10.72
CA GLN A 398 33.77 -17.49 -11.33
C GLN A 398 34.77 -18.09 -10.33
N SER A 399 34.53 -17.85 -9.02
CA SER A 399 35.34 -18.41 -7.92
C SER A 399 35.00 -19.88 -7.65
N ALA A 400 35.64 -20.48 -6.65
CA ALA A 400 35.29 -21.81 -6.13
C ALA A 400 33.80 -21.90 -5.72
N ASP A 401 33.18 -20.79 -5.31
CA ASP A 401 31.79 -20.70 -4.98
C ASP A 401 30.85 -21.03 -6.15
N SER A 402 31.38 -21.06 -7.40
CA SER A 402 30.57 -21.47 -8.57
C SER A 402 29.95 -22.86 -8.44
N LEU A 403 30.53 -23.73 -7.59
CA LEU A 403 29.96 -25.05 -7.27
C LEU A 403 28.62 -24.97 -6.52
N ASN A 404 28.32 -23.83 -5.91
CA ASN A 404 27.03 -23.59 -5.25
C ASN A 404 25.91 -23.17 -6.22
N TYR A 405 26.19 -23.11 -7.53
CA TYR A 405 25.25 -22.66 -8.55
C TYR A 405 25.11 -23.72 -9.64
N THR A 406 24.08 -24.53 -9.57
CA THR A 406 23.81 -25.60 -10.56
C THR A 406 22.58 -25.26 -11.40
N ASN A 407 22.66 -25.47 -12.71
CA ASN A 407 21.56 -25.23 -13.65
C ASN A 407 20.96 -23.78 -13.58
N VAL A 408 21.82 -22.82 -13.25
CA VAL A 408 21.41 -21.43 -13.07
C VAL A 408 21.45 -20.67 -14.40
N THR A 409 20.39 -19.92 -14.67
CA THR A 409 20.34 -18.90 -15.72
C THR A 409 20.69 -17.54 -15.12
N TYR A 410 21.78 -16.92 -15.58
CA TYR A 410 22.14 -15.55 -15.18
C TYR A 410 21.43 -14.55 -16.06
N GLU A 411 20.78 -13.59 -15.44
CA GLU A 411 20.09 -12.53 -16.16
C GLU A 411 21.09 -11.64 -16.90
N GLN A 412 20.81 -11.38 -18.19
CA GLN A 412 21.66 -10.52 -19.02
C GLN A 412 21.03 -9.12 -19.09
N PRO A 413 21.69 -8.07 -18.56
CA PRO A 413 21.16 -6.70 -18.60
C PRO A 413 20.88 -6.18 -20.02
N SER A 414 21.56 -6.74 -21.03
CA SER A 414 21.35 -6.42 -22.43
C SER A 414 20.11 -7.05 -23.06
N ASP A 415 19.50 -8.08 -22.42
CA ASP A 415 18.25 -8.67 -22.87
C ASP A 415 17.07 -7.84 -22.38
N THR A 416 16.59 -6.97 -23.25
CA THR A 416 15.44 -6.10 -23.00
C THR A 416 14.11 -6.73 -23.45
N VAL A 417 14.10 -7.99 -23.86
CA VAL A 417 12.93 -8.69 -24.42
C VAL A 417 12.36 -9.73 -23.46
N SER A 418 13.23 -10.50 -22.78
CA SER A 418 12.81 -11.67 -22.00
C SER A 418 13.25 -11.65 -20.54
N MET A 419 14.07 -10.66 -20.12
CA MET A 419 14.64 -10.53 -18.78
C MET A 419 14.23 -9.21 -18.09
N GLY A 420 14.63 -9.03 -16.83
CA GLY A 420 14.28 -7.86 -16.02
C GLY A 420 12.77 -7.71 -15.86
N THR A 421 12.24 -6.50 -16.07
CA THR A 421 10.80 -6.24 -16.02
C THR A 421 10.01 -7.05 -17.04
N LYS A 422 10.66 -7.54 -18.13
CA LYS A 422 10.00 -8.34 -19.18
C LYS A 422 9.78 -9.81 -18.82
N LEU A 423 10.35 -10.26 -17.70
CA LEU A 423 9.98 -11.55 -17.13
C LEU A 423 8.49 -11.66 -16.82
N PHE A 424 7.84 -10.53 -16.49
CA PHE A 424 6.52 -10.45 -15.92
C PHE A 424 5.50 -9.77 -16.83
N VAL A 425 4.22 -10.06 -16.60
CA VAL A 425 3.09 -9.46 -17.33
C VAL A 425 3.08 -7.94 -17.13
N LYS A 426 3.34 -7.47 -15.89
CA LYS A 426 3.31 -6.04 -15.58
C LYS A 426 4.29 -5.67 -14.46
N VAL A 427 5.06 -4.62 -14.72
CA VAL A 427 5.89 -3.93 -13.71
C VAL A 427 5.73 -2.43 -13.94
N ASP A 428 4.82 -1.80 -13.22
CA ASP A 428 4.53 -0.35 -13.27
C ASP A 428 4.89 0.30 -11.93
N GLY A 429 6.13 0.77 -11.82
CA GLY A 429 6.65 1.39 -10.61
C GLY A 429 5.96 2.71 -10.26
N ASP A 430 5.54 3.50 -11.27
CA ASP A 430 4.92 4.81 -11.05
C ASP A 430 3.56 4.69 -10.35
N ARG A 431 2.82 3.62 -10.65
CA ARG A 431 1.52 3.33 -10.05
C ARG A 431 1.57 2.26 -8.97
N GLN A 432 2.74 1.67 -8.72
CA GLN A 432 2.90 0.47 -7.90
C GLN A 432 1.91 -0.64 -8.29
N ASP A 433 1.76 -0.86 -9.58
CA ASP A 433 0.83 -1.81 -10.15
C ASP A 433 1.61 -2.94 -10.82
N TYR A 434 1.60 -4.10 -10.20
CA TYR A 434 2.44 -5.22 -10.57
C TYR A 434 1.63 -6.48 -10.82
N ASP A 435 2.02 -7.22 -11.83
CA ASP A 435 1.57 -8.59 -12.09
C ASP A 435 2.81 -9.46 -12.36
N PHE A 436 3.18 -10.25 -11.37
CA PHE A 436 4.36 -11.11 -11.42
C PHE A 436 4.14 -12.47 -12.06
N HIS A 437 3.00 -12.69 -12.72
CA HIS A 437 2.87 -13.83 -13.63
C HIS A 437 3.87 -13.71 -14.78
N LEU A 438 4.34 -14.84 -15.28
CA LEU A 438 5.31 -14.85 -16.35
C LEU A 438 4.72 -14.31 -17.64
N SER A 439 5.48 -13.43 -18.30
CA SER A 439 5.13 -12.95 -19.65
C SER A 439 5.41 -14.04 -20.72
N LYS A 440 4.81 -13.88 -21.90
CA LYS A 440 5.03 -14.79 -23.01
C LYS A 440 6.51 -14.95 -23.40
N PRO A 441 7.32 -13.88 -23.48
CA PRO A 441 8.74 -13.98 -23.80
C PRO A 441 9.65 -14.34 -22.62
N SER A 442 9.13 -14.53 -21.42
CA SER A 442 9.90 -14.69 -20.18
C SER A 442 10.97 -15.78 -20.29
N ALA A 443 12.23 -15.43 -19.97
CA ALA A 443 13.35 -16.36 -19.93
C ALA A 443 13.23 -17.41 -18.78
N ALA A 444 12.30 -17.23 -17.85
CA ALA A 444 12.05 -18.11 -16.73
C ALA A 444 11.22 -19.36 -17.11
N ARG A 445 10.67 -19.40 -18.30
CA ARG A 445 9.81 -20.49 -18.74
C ARG A 445 10.61 -21.76 -19.08
N ASN A 446 10.10 -22.90 -18.66
CA ASN A 446 10.65 -24.23 -18.91
C ASN A 446 12.13 -24.41 -18.45
N LYS A 447 12.51 -23.78 -17.34
CA LYS A 447 13.89 -23.83 -16.80
C LYS A 447 14.01 -24.57 -15.45
N GLY A 448 12.89 -24.98 -14.86
CA GLY A 448 12.87 -25.61 -13.55
C GLY A 448 13.14 -27.11 -13.59
N ASN A 449 13.41 -27.67 -12.42
CA ASN A 449 13.58 -29.10 -12.18
C ASN A 449 12.23 -29.77 -11.92
N ALA A 450 11.73 -30.51 -12.90
CA ALA A 450 10.41 -31.17 -12.80
C ALA A 450 10.29 -32.14 -11.61
N ALA A 451 11.39 -32.78 -11.18
CA ALA A 451 11.37 -33.75 -10.08
C ALA A 451 11.17 -33.07 -8.70
N ARG A 452 11.44 -31.77 -8.59
CA ARG A 452 11.33 -30.99 -7.35
C ARG A 452 10.33 -29.85 -7.44
N MET A 453 9.67 -29.67 -8.60
CA MET A 453 8.66 -28.65 -8.81
C MET A 453 7.40 -28.97 -8.02
N PRO A 454 6.83 -28.01 -7.25
CA PRO A 454 5.54 -28.21 -6.62
C PRO A 454 4.43 -28.49 -7.65
N LEU A 455 3.44 -29.31 -7.27
CA LEU A 455 2.35 -29.72 -8.17
C LEU A 455 1.45 -28.58 -8.61
N VAL A 456 1.29 -27.59 -7.76
CA VAL A 456 0.51 -26.36 -8.02
C VAL A 456 1.40 -25.14 -7.92
N ASP A 457 0.98 -24.05 -8.49
CA ASP A 457 1.64 -22.74 -8.40
C ASP A 457 1.07 -21.89 -7.24
N ARG A 458 1.43 -20.61 -7.20
CA ARG A 458 0.97 -19.64 -6.17
C ARG A 458 -0.56 -19.49 -6.17
N ASP A 459 -1.20 -19.54 -7.33
CA ASP A 459 -2.65 -19.40 -7.48
C ASP A 459 -3.41 -20.71 -7.22
N GLY A 460 -2.71 -21.82 -6.91
CA GLY A 460 -3.30 -23.14 -6.78
C GLY A 460 -3.55 -23.81 -8.13
N LYS A 461 -3.11 -23.22 -9.25
CA LYS A 461 -3.22 -23.82 -10.58
C LYS A 461 -2.21 -24.94 -10.75
N ARG A 462 -2.66 -26.06 -11.33
CA ARG A 462 -1.78 -27.21 -11.56
C ARG A 462 -0.69 -26.88 -12.59
N ARG A 463 0.56 -27.15 -12.26
CA ARG A 463 1.70 -27.09 -13.18
C ARG A 463 1.69 -28.31 -14.09
N SER A 464 0.93 -28.30 -15.17
CA SER A 464 0.73 -29.42 -16.10
C SER A 464 1.95 -29.61 -17.02
N GLY A 465 3.03 -30.20 -16.48
CA GLY A 465 4.27 -30.46 -17.22
C GLY A 465 5.16 -29.21 -17.45
N ALA A 466 4.68 -28.02 -17.13
CA ALA A 466 5.48 -26.80 -17.18
C ALA A 466 6.46 -26.78 -16.00
N THR A 467 7.72 -26.49 -16.29
CA THR A 467 8.79 -26.32 -15.30
C THR A 467 9.22 -24.87 -15.23
N ASP A 468 8.25 -23.97 -15.13
CA ASP A 468 8.51 -22.54 -15.07
C ASP A 468 9.06 -22.14 -13.70
N LEU A 469 10.08 -21.29 -13.70
CA LEU A 469 10.70 -20.81 -12.47
C LEU A 469 9.79 -19.79 -11.77
N GLY A 470 9.89 -19.76 -10.45
CA GLY A 470 9.17 -18.81 -9.62
C GLY A 470 7.79 -19.27 -9.17
N ALA A 471 7.05 -18.35 -8.55
CA ALA A 471 5.79 -18.62 -7.87
C ALA A 471 4.65 -19.02 -8.82
N PHE A 472 4.65 -18.54 -10.06
CA PHE A 472 3.56 -18.71 -11.01
C PHE A 472 3.96 -19.57 -12.21
N ALA A 473 3.09 -20.48 -12.61
CA ALA A 473 3.20 -21.14 -13.90
C ALA A 473 2.69 -20.23 -15.02
N TYR A 474 3.32 -20.31 -16.20
CA TYR A 474 2.77 -19.66 -17.38
C TYR A 474 1.51 -20.40 -17.84
N PRO A 475 0.39 -19.70 -18.15
CA PRO A 475 -0.88 -20.30 -18.59
C PRO A 475 -0.78 -21.13 -19.86
#